data_0cc00105e38c4741589711b197d3548c
#
_entry.id   0cc00105e38c4741589711b197d3548c
#
_cell.length_a   1.000
_cell.length_b   1.000
_cell.length_c   1.000
_cell.angle_alpha   90.00
_cell.angle_beta   90.00
_cell.angle_gamma   90.00
#
_symmetry.space_group_name_H-M   'P 1'
#
loop_
_entity.id
_entity.type
_entity.pdbx_description
1 polymer ?
#
loop_
_entity_poly.entity_id
_entity_poly.type
_entity_poly.pdbx_seq_one_letter_code
_entity_poly.pdbx_strand_id
1 'polypeptide(L)'
;LNFKMDLYTNIRKAVYLTATMDSKDPFMTRMRAIAYPRDDRYQGLAYDQYIEVRSYAYGLKAPKRARYKNRKGHYSHVAFEQYVMKHKDVQDRYVSMILELLNGEYYAVREVGQKAIVFAATVEFCTILAEAIRCRWPSLTVGRYVAEDDYEVLHSNDVVVSTVLSAGTGVDIDGLVYALMTTSLDSSQSNEQVMGRLRRLKRWPNTTPVFGYLYTGYIDKQFKYHQNKLQYFKGKAKLHINLDTGAMI
;
A
#
# COMPACT_ATOMS: atom_id res chain seq x y z
N LEU A 1 10.88 -2.35 18.43
CA LEU A 1 12.13 -1.97 19.08
C LEU A 1 12.70 -3.22 19.75
N ASN A 2 13.94 -3.56 19.45
CA ASN A 2 14.57 -4.72 20.05
C ASN A 2 15.39 -4.26 21.26
N PHE A 3 14.78 -4.27 22.45
CA PHE A 3 15.41 -3.85 23.71
C PHE A 3 16.63 -4.71 24.12
N LYS A 4 16.93 -5.78 23.40
CA LYS A 4 18.16 -6.58 23.63
C LYS A 4 19.43 -5.75 23.45
N MET A 5 19.37 -4.63 22.72
CA MET A 5 20.54 -3.76 22.53
C MET A 5 21.04 -3.12 23.82
N ASP A 6 20.15 -2.91 24.81
CA ASP A 6 20.51 -2.34 26.11
C ASP A 6 21.41 -3.29 26.96
N LEU A 7 21.46 -4.57 26.56
CA LEU A 7 22.34 -5.57 27.19
C LEU A 7 23.79 -5.53 26.65
N TYR A 8 24.04 -4.80 25.57
CA TYR A 8 25.38 -4.72 24.94
C TYR A 8 26.08 -3.41 25.32
N THR A 9 26.70 -3.38 26.50
CA THR A 9 27.42 -2.21 27.03
C THR A 9 28.70 -1.84 26.25
N ASN A 10 29.16 -2.71 25.36
CA ASN A 10 30.41 -2.51 24.59
C ASN A 10 30.21 -1.81 23.25
N ILE A 11 28.97 -1.45 22.88
CA ILE A 11 28.70 -0.72 21.64
C ILE A 11 29.06 0.74 21.84
N ARG A 12 30.14 1.19 21.21
CA ARG A 12 30.59 2.60 21.33
C ARG A 12 29.67 3.58 20.58
N LYS A 13 29.04 3.14 19.49
CA LYS A 13 28.15 3.99 18.68
C LYS A 13 27.14 3.11 17.94
N ALA A 14 25.86 3.45 18.06
CA ALA A 14 24.77 2.80 17.34
C ALA A 14 23.98 3.85 16.55
N VAL A 15 23.65 3.56 15.30
CA VAL A 15 22.80 4.40 14.45
C VAL A 15 21.55 3.61 14.12
N TYR A 16 20.39 4.19 14.43
CA TYR A 16 19.09 3.58 14.15
C TYR A 16 18.38 4.36 13.05
N LEU A 17 17.95 3.66 12.04
CA LEU A 17 17.21 4.22 10.91
C LEU A 17 15.74 3.82 11.02
N THR A 18 14.85 4.79 10.98
CA THR A 18 13.40 4.56 10.92
C THR A 18 12.74 5.63 10.07
N ALA A 19 11.76 5.22 9.27
CA ALA A 19 10.93 6.16 8.52
C ALA A 19 9.92 6.88 9.42
N THR A 20 9.57 6.29 10.59
CA THR A 20 8.54 6.83 11.48
C THR A 20 8.99 6.71 12.94
N MET A 21 9.18 7.86 13.58
CA MET A 21 9.45 7.91 15.04
C MET A 21 8.18 7.96 15.86
N ASP A 22 7.06 8.39 15.29
CA ASP A 22 5.80 8.57 15.99
C ASP A 22 5.07 7.25 16.21
N SER A 23 4.40 7.14 17.35
CA SER A 23 3.54 6.01 17.69
C SER A 23 2.29 6.52 18.40
N LYS A 24 1.13 5.94 18.09
CA LYS A 24 -0.12 6.20 18.81
C LYS A 24 -0.14 5.48 20.18
N ASP A 25 0.77 4.55 20.41
CA ASP A 25 0.94 3.85 21.69
C ASP A 25 1.77 4.71 22.65
N PRO A 26 1.22 5.16 23.78
CA PRO A 26 1.93 5.98 24.78
C PRO A 26 3.16 5.28 25.36
N PHE A 27 3.09 3.96 25.55
CA PHE A 27 4.22 3.18 26.04
C PHE A 27 5.37 3.20 25.06
N MET A 28 5.11 2.91 23.77
CA MET A 28 6.12 2.95 22.72
C MET A 28 6.71 4.35 22.52
N THR A 29 5.88 5.39 22.65
CA THR A 29 6.33 6.79 22.57
C THR A 29 7.30 7.11 23.71
N ARG A 30 6.98 6.69 24.94
CA ARG A 30 7.85 6.90 26.11
C ARG A 30 9.16 6.10 26.00
N MET A 31 9.09 4.84 25.58
CA MET A 31 10.27 3.99 25.38
C MET A 31 11.21 4.57 24.32
N ARG A 32 10.65 5.08 23.21
CA ARG A 32 11.44 5.74 22.18
C ARG A 32 12.08 7.04 22.67
N ALA A 33 11.39 7.79 23.52
CA ALA A 33 11.95 9.01 24.09
C ALA A 33 13.11 8.74 25.04
N ILE A 34 13.10 7.61 25.75
CA ILE A 34 14.20 7.17 26.61
C ILE A 34 15.36 6.63 25.79
N ALA A 35 15.09 5.73 24.85
CA ALA A 35 16.13 5.08 24.03
C ALA A 35 16.82 6.05 23.05
N TYR A 36 16.09 7.07 22.61
CA TYR A 36 16.58 8.07 21.64
C TYR A 36 16.18 9.48 22.09
N PRO A 37 16.96 10.15 22.95
CA PRO A 37 16.71 11.52 23.37
C PRO A 37 16.59 12.46 22.16
N ARG A 38 15.91 13.60 22.34
CA ARG A 38 15.67 14.54 21.21
C ARG A 38 16.95 15.04 20.58
N ASP A 39 17.97 15.28 21.38
CA ASP A 39 19.27 15.81 20.96
C ASP A 39 20.06 14.80 20.11
N ASP A 40 19.76 13.50 20.24
CA ASP A 40 20.37 12.42 19.46
C ASP A 40 19.58 12.08 18.20
N ARG A 41 18.47 12.81 17.92
CA ARG A 41 17.63 12.56 16.75
C ARG A 41 18.04 13.48 15.61
N TYR A 42 18.51 12.89 14.53
CA TYR A 42 18.64 13.61 13.28
C TYR A 42 17.26 13.67 12.61
N GLN A 43 16.64 14.83 12.63
CA GLN A 43 15.47 15.11 11.80
C GLN A 43 15.96 15.57 10.44
N GLY A 44 15.72 14.76 9.41
CA GLY A 44 16.07 15.13 8.03
C GLY A 44 15.39 16.42 7.58
N LEU A 45 15.86 16.95 6.48
CA LEU A 45 15.26 18.09 5.78
C LEU A 45 13.76 17.84 5.52
N ALA A 46 13.01 18.92 5.28
CA ALA A 46 11.57 18.86 4.99
C ALA A 46 11.23 17.71 4.00
N TYR A 47 10.13 17.02 4.27
CA TYR A 47 9.67 15.88 3.47
C TYR A 47 9.54 16.29 2.00
N ASP A 48 10.27 15.62 1.13
CA ASP A 48 10.26 15.93 -0.29
C ASP A 48 8.97 15.39 -0.94
N GLN A 49 8.09 16.31 -1.33
CA GLN A 49 6.74 16.02 -1.86
C GLN A 49 6.81 15.75 -3.36
N TYR A 50 7.16 14.54 -3.77
CA TYR A 50 7.23 14.16 -5.18
C TYR A 50 6.21 13.08 -5.60
N ILE A 51 5.40 12.57 -4.65
CA ILE A 51 4.42 11.51 -4.89
C ILE A 51 3.03 12.13 -4.95
N GLU A 52 2.24 11.76 -5.96
CA GLU A 52 0.80 12.00 -5.96
C GLU A 52 0.08 10.87 -5.22
N VAL A 53 -0.92 11.25 -4.41
CA VAL A 53 -1.82 10.31 -3.76
C VAL A 53 -3.17 10.39 -4.45
N ARG A 54 -3.71 9.25 -4.87
CA ARG A 54 -5.04 9.15 -5.50
C ARG A 54 -5.93 8.20 -4.72
N SER A 55 -7.08 8.68 -4.27
CA SER A 55 -8.09 7.86 -3.63
C SER A 55 -9.21 7.55 -4.60
N TYR A 56 -9.58 6.27 -4.70
CA TYR A 56 -10.59 5.78 -5.64
C TYR A 56 -11.80 5.28 -4.86
N ALA A 57 -12.90 6.02 -4.96
CA ALA A 57 -14.16 5.63 -4.37
C ALA A 57 -14.87 4.61 -5.27
N TYR A 58 -15.51 3.60 -4.67
CA TYR A 58 -16.38 2.65 -5.36
C TYR A 58 -17.65 2.38 -4.56
N GLY A 59 -18.71 1.96 -5.25
CA GLY A 59 -19.99 1.62 -4.65
C GLY A 59 -20.17 0.12 -4.40
N LEU A 60 -21.13 -0.23 -3.54
CA LEU A 60 -21.59 -1.61 -3.32
C LEU A 60 -23.04 -1.74 -3.80
N LYS A 61 -23.34 -2.69 -4.71
CA LYS A 61 -24.72 -2.97 -5.15
C LYS A 61 -25.60 -3.51 -4.02
N ALA A 62 -25.02 -4.29 -3.13
CA ALA A 62 -25.71 -4.90 -2.01
C ALA A 62 -24.96 -4.71 -0.67
N PRO A 63 -24.90 -3.49 -0.11
CA PRO A 63 -24.10 -3.20 1.08
C PRO A 63 -24.44 -4.05 2.29
N LYS A 64 -25.73 -4.39 2.47
CA LYS A 64 -26.23 -5.22 3.57
C LYS A 64 -25.75 -6.68 3.50
N ARG A 65 -25.36 -7.17 2.32
CA ARG A 65 -24.84 -8.52 2.10
C ARG A 65 -23.34 -8.60 2.28
N ALA A 66 -22.61 -7.49 2.17
CA ALA A 66 -21.17 -7.44 2.28
C ALA A 66 -20.70 -7.93 3.67
N ARG A 67 -19.75 -8.86 3.67
CA ARG A 67 -19.15 -9.40 4.88
C ARG A 67 -17.73 -8.83 5.01
N TYR A 68 -17.52 -8.03 6.05
CA TYR A 68 -16.25 -7.32 6.30
C TYR A 68 -15.88 -7.26 7.78
N LYS A 69 -16.53 -8.09 8.61
CA LYS A 69 -16.25 -8.17 10.05
C LYS A 69 -15.62 -9.51 10.40
N ASN A 70 -14.60 -9.46 11.24
CA ASN A 70 -14.01 -10.67 11.82
C ASN A 70 -14.93 -11.26 12.92
N ARG A 71 -14.51 -12.39 13.51
CA ARG A 71 -15.26 -13.08 14.58
C ARG A 71 -15.55 -12.19 15.81
N LYS A 72 -14.74 -11.16 16.05
CA LYS A 72 -14.92 -10.20 17.16
C LYS A 72 -15.78 -8.99 16.78
N GLY A 73 -16.37 -8.97 15.58
CA GLY A 73 -17.21 -7.87 15.08
C GLY A 73 -16.44 -6.65 14.57
N HIS A 74 -15.10 -6.68 14.56
CA HIS A 74 -14.27 -5.60 14.04
C HIS A 74 -14.11 -5.69 12.52
N TYR A 75 -13.91 -4.54 11.87
CA TYR A 75 -13.58 -4.48 10.45
C TYR A 75 -12.33 -5.29 10.12
N SER A 76 -12.41 -6.07 9.06
CA SER A 76 -11.32 -6.89 8.53
C SER A 76 -11.38 -6.87 7.01
N HIS A 77 -10.33 -6.34 6.37
CA HIS A 77 -10.25 -6.36 4.91
C HIS A 77 -10.09 -7.79 4.37
N VAL A 78 -9.42 -8.67 5.11
CA VAL A 78 -9.35 -10.11 4.80
C VAL A 78 -10.77 -10.72 4.69
N ALA A 79 -11.65 -10.42 5.66
CA ALA A 79 -13.03 -10.90 5.60
C ALA A 79 -13.81 -10.30 4.40
N PHE A 80 -13.50 -9.05 4.03
CA PHE A 80 -14.08 -8.42 2.83
C PHE A 80 -13.60 -9.11 1.55
N GLU A 81 -12.31 -9.36 1.38
CA GLU A 81 -11.79 -10.09 0.20
C GLU A 81 -12.33 -11.53 0.13
N GLN A 82 -12.44 -12.24 1.27
CA GLN A 82 -13.07 -13.55 1.32
C GLN A 82 -14.55 -13.51 0.87
N TYR A 83 -15.27 -12.44 1.24
CA TYR A 83 -16.62 -12.22 0.73
C TYR A 83 -16.62 -11.99 -0.80
N VAL A 84 -15.72 -11.15 -1.30
CA VAL A 84 -15.56 -10.90 -2.74
C VAL A 84 -15.29 -12.19 -3.50
N MET A 85 -14.31 -12.98 -3.05
CA MET A 85 -13.94 -14.26 -3.70
C MET A 85 -15.06 -15.29 -3.68
N LYS A 86 -15.88 -15.31 -2.63
CA LYS A 86 -17.02 -16.25 -2.50
C LYS A 86 -18.16 -15.93 -3.47
N HIS A 87 -18.28 -14.70 -3.96
CA HIS A 87 -19.38 -14.25 -4.81
C HIS A 87 -18.82 -13.84 -6.18
N LYS A 88 -18.88 -14.76 -7.14
CA LYS A 88 -18.24 -14.63 -8.46
C LYS A 88 -18.61 -13.31 -9.16
N ASP A 89 -19.87 -12.93 -9.13
CA ASP A 89 -20.35 -11.69 -9.74
C ASP A 89 -19.76 -10.42 -9.08
N VAL A 90 -19.51 -10.44 -7.76
CA VAL A 90 -18.85 -9.37 -7.02
C VAL A 90 -17.35 -9.36 -7.34
N GLN A 91 -16.73 -10.54 -7.36
CA GLN A 91 -15.33 -10.71 -7.72
C GLN A 91 -15.03 -10.17 -9.12
N ASP A 92 -15.85 -10.55 -10.11
CA ASP A 92 -15.64 -10.13 -11.48
C ASP A 92 -15.71 -8.59 -11.62
N ARG A 93 -16.70 -7.95 -10.95
CA ARG A 93 -16.80 -6.48 -10.95
C ARG A 93 -15.64 -5.81 -10.21
N TYR A 94 -15.22 -6.36 -9.06
CA TYR A 94 -14.11 -5.80 -8.28
C TYR A 94 -12.79 -5.92 -9.02
N VAL A 95 -12.51 -7.08 -9.61
CA VAL A 95 -11.31 -7.30 -10.44
C VAL A 95 -11.34 -6.40 -11.68
N SER A 96 -12.49 -6.30 -12.38
CA SER A 96 -12.64 -5.43 -13.55
C SER A 96 -12.34 -3.97 -13.19
N MET A 97 -12.85 -3.46 -12.08
CA MET A 97 -12.55 -2.10 -11.59
C MET A 97 -11.04 -1.91 -11.36
N ILE A 98 -10.38 -2.87 -10.72
CA ILE A 98 -8.93 -2.80 -10.48
C ILE A 98 -8.15 -2.80 -11.81
N LEU A 99 -8.56 -3.62 -12.78
CA LEU A 99 -7.96 -3.64 -14.11
C LEU A 99 -8.14 -2.30 -14.86
N GLU A 100 -9.32 -1.69 -14.78
CA GLU A 100 -9.55 -0.38 -15.39
C GLU A 100 -8.68 0.72 -14.75
N LEU A 101 -8.50 0.70 -13.43
CA LEU A 101 -7.57 1.60 -12.76
C LEU A 101 -6.13 1.36 -13.21
N LEU A 102 -5.68 0.11 -13.26
CA LEU A 102 -4.34 -0.24 -13.78
C LEU A 102 -4.17 0.18 -15.24
N ASN A 103 -5.23 0.09 -16.05
CA ASN A 103 -5.18 0.55 -17.42
C ASN A 103 -4.91 2.05 -17.50
N GLY A 104 -5.74 2.86 -16.84
CA GLY A 104 -5.65 4.32 -16.93
C GLY A 104 -4.43 4.91 -16.23
N GLU A 105 -4.05 4.33 -15.09
CA GLU A 105 -3.00 4.89 -14.22
C GLU A 105 -1.60 4.36 -14.55
N TYR A 106 -1.51 3.22 -15.21
CA TYR A 106 -0.23 2.57 -15.49
C TYR A 106 -0.11 2.10 -16.94
N TYR A 107 -0.92 1.12 -17.38
CA TYR A 107 -0.68 0.42 -18.65
C TYR A 107 -0.69 1.35 -19.88
N ALA A 108 -1.67 2.24 -19.99
CA ALA A 108 -1.83 3.13 -21.13
C ALA A 108 -0.79 4.28 -21.17
N VAL A 109 -0.17 4.60 -20.03
CA VAL A 109 0.73 5.76 -19.92
C VAL A 109 2.17 5.39 -19.58
N ARG A 110 2.46 4.12 -19.31
CA ARG A 110 3.79 3.68 -18.90
C ARG A 110 4.81 3.78 -20.01
N GLU A 111 6.03 4.05 -19.63
CA GLU A 111 7.21 3.91 -20.48
C GLU A 111 7.90 2.54 -20.22
N VAL A 112 8.73 2.10 -21.14
CA VAL A 112 9.48 0.84 -21.02
C VAL A 112 10.37 0.87 -19.78
N GLY A 113 10.27 -0.18 -18.95
CA GLY A 113 11.01 -0.33 -17.70
C GLY A 113 10.32 0.29 -16.49
N GLN A 114 9.20 1.01 -16.65
CA GLN A 114 8.37 1.43 -15.54
C GLN A 114 7.55 0.25 -15.00
N LYS A 115 7.36 0.22 -13.68
CA LYS A 115 6.73 -0.89 -12.96
C LYS A 115 5.56 -0.44 -12.10
N ALA A 116 4.66 -1.39 -11.81
CA ALA A 116 3.58 -1.20 -10.86
C ALA A 116 3.53 -2.30 -9.80
N ILE A 117 3.00 -1.96 -8.63
CA ILE A 117 2.70 -2.94 -7.57
C ILE A 117 1.24 -2.81 -7.12
N VAL A 118 0.56 -3.94 -6.93
CA VAL A 118 -0.80 -4.00 -6.41
C VAL A 118 -0.81 -4.77 -5.10
N PHE A 119 -1.35 -4.17 -4.06
CA PHE A 119 -1.43 -4.80 -2.74
C PHE A 119 -2.83 -5.32 -2.45
N ALA A 120 -2.93 -6.59 -2.10
CA ALA A 120 -4.15 -7.24 -1.61
C ALA A 120 -3.98 -7.69 -0.15
N ALA A 121 -5.06 -8.12 0.50
CA ALA A 121 -5.02 -8.57 1.89
C ALA A 121 -4.77 -10.07 2.02
N THR A 122 -5.11 -10.86 1.00
CA THR A 122 -5.00 -12.31 1.01
C THR A 122 -4.13 -12.84 -0.13
N VAL A 123 -3.44 -13.94 0.11
CA VAL A 123 -2.58 -14.61 -0.89
C VAL A 123 -3.43 -15.11 -2.06
N GLU A 124 -4.62 -15.64 -1.76
CA GLU A 124 -5.55 -16.14 -2.77
C GLU A 124 -6.00 -15.02 -3.72
N PHE A 125 -6.32 -13.85 -3.18
CA PHE A 125 -6.73 -12.72 -4.01
C PHE A 125 -5.54 -12.15 -4.81
N CYS A 126 -4.33 -12.18 -4.26
CA CYS A 126 -3.11 -11.87 -5.04
C CYS A 126 -2.98 -12.77 -6.27
N THR A 127 -3.24 -14.07 -6.14
CA THR A 127 -3.20 -15.02 -7.25
C THR A 127 -4.24 -14.70 -8.31
N ILE A 128 -5.50 -14.46 -7.89
CA ILE A 128 -6.60 -14.09 -8.79
C ILE A 128 -6.27 -12.80 -9.58
N LEU A 129 -5.76 -11.79 -8.90
CA LEU A 129 -5.38 -10.53 -9.54
C LEU A 129 -4.21 -10.70 -10.52
N ALA A 130 -3.17 -11.45 -10.13
CA ALA A 130 -2.03 -11.69 -11.01
C ALA A 130 -2.45 -12.42 -12.29
N GLU A 131 -3.32 -13.41 -12.19
CA GLU A 131 -3.89 -14.13 -13.34
C GLU A 131 -4.75 -13.22 -14.21
N ALA A 132 -5.62 -12.41 -13.62
CA ALA A 132 -6.46 -11.47 -14.34
C ALA A 132 -5.63 -10.42 -15.11
N ILE A 133 -4.54 -9.91 -14.51
CA ILE A 133 -3.63 -8.96 -15.15
C ILE A 133 -2.89 -9.62 -16.32
N ARG A 134 -2.39 -10.86 -16.16
CA ARG A 134 -1.75 -11.63 -17.24
C ARG A 134 -2.71 -11.87 -18.43
N CYS A 135 -3.94 -12.25 -18.14
CA CYS A 135 -4.95 -12.47 -19.16
C CYS A 135 -5.31 -11.18 -19.90
N ARG A 136 -5.37 -10.05 -19.18
CA ARG A 136 -5.73 -8.74 -19.78
C ARG A 136 -4.62 -8.17 -20.64
N TRP A 137 -3.37 -8.31 -20.23
CA TRP A 137 -2.18 -7.78 -20.92
C TRP A 137 -1.08 -8.83 -21.04
N PRO A 138 -1.17 -9.73 -22.05
CA PRO A 138 -0.16 -10.79 -22.25
C PRO A 138 1.25 -10.27 -22.56
N SER A 139 1.38 -9.00 -22.93
CA SER A 139 2.67 -8.34 -23.17
C SER A 139 3.41 -7.93 -21.90
N LEU A 140 2.74 -7.95 -20.72
CA LEU A 140 3.35 -7.63 -19.44
C LEU A 140 3.90 -8.89 -18.77
N THR A 141 5.06 -8.76 -18.15
CA THR A 141 5.51 -9.73 -17.17
C THR A 141 4.82 -9.44 -15.83
N VAL A 142 4.12 -10.44 -15.28
CA VAL A 142 3.35 -10.28 -14.04
C VAL A 142 3.75 -11.32 -13.03
N GLY A 143 4.21 -10.89 -11.87
CA GLY A 143 4.59 -11.73 -10.75
C GLY A 143 3.63 -11.64 -9.57
N ARG A 144 3.45 -12.74 -8.84
CA ARG A 144 2.94 -12.71 -7.47
C ARG A 144 4.14 -12.77 -6.53
N TYR A 145 4.15 -11.91 -5.52
CA TYR A 145 5.17 -11.95 -4.46
C TYR A 145 4.51 -12.01 -3.09
N VAL A 146 4.59 -13.18 -2.46
CA VAL A 146 4.11 -13.42 -1.08
C VAL A 146 5.19 -14.16 -0.30
N ALA A 147 5.05 -14.28 1.02
CA ALA A 147 6.10 -14.59 2.00
C ALA A 147 7.22 -15.57 1.62
N GLU A 148 6.94 -16.55 0.75
CA GLU A 148 7.90 -17.62 0.34
C GLU A 148 8.29 -17.52 -1.15
N ASP A 149 7.80 -16.51 -1.87
CA ASP A 149 8.13 -16.33 -3.28
C ASP A 149 9.55 -15.74 -3.43
N ASP A 150 10.22 -16.03 -4.54
CA ASP A 150 11.57 -15.54 -4.83
C ASP A 150 11.58 -14.00 -4.91
N TYR A 151 12.55 -13.39 -4.24
CA TYR A 151 12.76 -11.94 -4.24
C TYR A 151 12.97 -11.37 -5.65
N GLU A 152 13.54 -12.16 -6.58
CA GLU A 152 13.74 -11.77 -7.97
C GLU A 152 12.42 -11.42 -8.68
N VAL A 153 11.29 -11.95 -8.24
CA VAL A 153 9.95 -11.61 -8.76
C VAL A 153 9.69 -10.11 -8.72
N LEU A 154 10.18 -9.42 -7.69
CA LEU A 154 10.01 -7.97 -7.54
C LEU A 154 10.78 -7.16 -8.57
N HIS A 155 11.89 -7.71 -9.07
CA HIS A 155 12.79 -7.02 -10.00
C HIS A 155 12.56 -7.39 -11.45
N SER A 156 12.12 -8.62 -11.72
CA SER A 156 11.98 -9.16 -13.08
C SER A 156 10.63 -8.87 -13.74
N ASN A 157 9.62 -8.43 -12.97
CA ASN A 157 8.27 -8.23 -13.50
C ASN A 157 7.89 -6.76 -13.67
N ASP A 158 7.06 -6.47 -14.69
CA ASP A 158 6.45 -5.15 -14.94
C ASP A 158 5.38 -4.83 -13.89
N VAL A 159 4.58 -5.84 -13.51
CA VAL A 159 3.57 -5.71 -12.47
C VAL A 159 3.76 -6.80 -11.43
N VAL A 160 3.79 -6.40 -10.16
CA VAL A 160 3.83 -7.33 -9.04
C VAL A 160 2.54 -7.22 -8.22
N VAL A 161 1.96 -8.37 -7.87
CA VAL A 161 0.83 -8.44 -6.93
C VAL A 161 1.30 -9.06 -5.63
N SER A 162 1.08 -8.37 -4.51
CA SER A 162 1.64 -8.77 -3.21
C SER A 162 0.68 -8.47 -2.06
N THR A 163 0.99 -9.02 -0.89
CA THR A 163 0.38 -8.55 0.35
C THR A 163 1.20 -7.40 0.96
N VAL A 164 0.55 -6.55 1.75
CA VAL A 164 1.24 -5.45 2.45
C VAL A 164 2.32 -5.97 3.39
N LEU A 165 2.13 -7.15 3.98
CA LEU A 165 3.12 -7.76 4.86
C LEU A 165 4.35 -8.27 4.10
N SER A 166 4.16 -8.85 2.92
CA SER A 166 5.25 -9.44 2.14
C SER A 166 6.14 -8.40 1.46
N ALA A 167 5.56 -7.42 0.77
CA ALA A 167 6.30 -6.40 0.04
C ALA A 167 6.22 -4.99 0.67
N GLY A 168 5.58 -4.87 1.84
CA GLY A 168 5.42 -3.59 2.55
C GLY A 168 6.70 -3.09 3.24
N THR A 169 7.70 -3.94 3.50
CA THR A 169 8.94 -3.57 4.22
C THR A 169 10.19 -4.09 3.52
N GLY A 170 11.27 -3.29 3.54
CA GLY A 170 12.61 -3.72 3.15
C GLY A 170 12.88 -3.92 1.64
N VAL A 171 11.91 -3.66 0.76
CA VAL A 171 12.04 -3.88 -0.68
C VAL A 171 12.23 -2.56 -1.42
N ASP A 172 13.18 -2.50 -2.34
CA ASP A 172 13.35 -1.40 -3.30
C ASP A 172 13.07 -1.94 -4.71
N ILE A 173 12.17 -1.28 -5.45
CA ILE A 173 11.79 -1.68 -6.82
C ILE A 173 12.16 -0.54 -7.75
N ASP A 174 13.24 -0.72 -8.53
CA ASP A 174 13.64 0.28 -9.51
C ASP A 174 12.56 0.47 -10.59
N GLY A 175 12.26 1.72 -10.91
CA GLY A 175 11.24 2.06 -11.91
C GLY A 175 9.78 1.96 -11.41
N LEU A 176 9.53 1.82 -10.11
CA LEU A 176 8.17 1.76 -9.57
C LEU A 176 7.47 3.12 -9.69
N VAL A 177 6.52 3.22 -10.64
CA VAL A 177 5.75 4.46 -10.90
C VAL A 177 4.36 4.44 -10.27
N TYR A 178 3.78 3.26 -10.05
CA TYR A 178 2.43 3.12 -9.53
C TYR A 178 2.34 2.05 -8.45
N ALA A 179 1.77 2.42 -7.31
CA ALA A 179 1.47 1.50 -6.22
C ALA A 179 -0.03 1.60 -5.89
N LEU A 180 -0.79 0.53 -6.11
CA LEU A 180 -2.23 0.47 -5.82
C LEU A 180 -2.48 -0.38 -4.57
N MET A 181 -3.04 0.23 -3.54
CA MET A 181 -3.50 -0.46 -2.34
C MET A 181 -5.00 -0.77 -2.45
N THR A 182 -5.36 -2.02 -2.70
CA THR A 182 -6.76 -2.45 -2.67
C THR A 182 -7.26 -2.63 -1.24
N THR A 183 -6.34 -2.85 -0.30
CA THR A 183 -6.64 -3.04 1.12
C THR A 183 -6.89 -1.71 1.83
N SER A 184 -7.96 -1.65 2.61
CA SER A 184 -8.26 -0.47 3.44
C SER A 184 -7.66 -0.63 4.84
N LEU A 185 -6.54 0.03 5.09
CA LEU A 185 -5.79 0.02 6.35
C LEU A 185 -5.76 1.42 6.98
N ASP A 186 -5.86 1.48 8.32
CA ASP A 186 -5.75 2.73 9.10
C ASP A 186 -4.32 3.02 9.57
N SER A 187 -3.43 2.01 9.53
CA SER A 187 -2.05 2.15 10.00
C SER A 187 -1.31 3.21 9.18
N SER A 188 -0.99 4.33 9.80
CA SER A 188 -0.14 5.37 9.20
C SER A 188 1.21 4.80 8.80
N GLN A 189 1.80 3.97 9.65
CA GLN A 189 3.08 3.32 9.39
C GLN A 189 3.03 2.43 8.14
N SER A 190 2.00 1.58 7.98
CA SER A 190 1.88 0.73 6.79
C SER A 190 1.66 1.54 5.52
N ASN A 191 0.83 2.58 5.57
CA ASN A 191 0.60 3.47 4.43
C ASN A 191 1.89 4.22 4.04
N GLU A 192 2.67 4.69 5.01
CA GLU A 192 3.95 5.38 4.77
C GLU A 192 5.00 4.43 4.20
N GLN A 193 5.05 3.20 4.71
CA GLN A 193 5.95 2.17 4.18
C GLN A 193 5.66 1.85 2.71
N VAL A 194 4.39 1.70 2.34
CA VAL A 194 3.99 1.47 0.94
C VAL A 194 4.29 2.70 0.08
N MET A 195 3.91 3.90 0.53
CA MET A 195 4.23 5.14 -0.20
C MET A 195 5.73 5.34 -0.35
N GLY A 196 6.51 5.00 0.67
CA GLY A 196 7.97 5.09 0.65
C GLY A 196 8.68 4.12 -0.31
N ARG A 197 7.94 3.17 -0.95
CA ARG A 197 8.46 2.36 -2.06
C ARG A 197 8.58 3.15 -3.35
N LEU A 198 7.72 4.12 -3.53
CA LEU A 198 7.79 5.03 -4.66
C LEU A 198 8.96 5.99 -4.44
N ARG A 199 9.95 5.89 -5.31
CA ARG A 199 11.16 6.72 -5.27
C ARG A 199 11.12 7.75 -6.37
N ARG A 200 11.96 8.79 -6.28
CA ARG A 200 12.22 9.66 -7.42
C ARG A 200 12.80 8.85 -8.57
N LEU A 201 12.20 8.99 -9.73
CA LEU A 201 12.54 8.21 -10.92
C LEU A 201 13.67 8.90 -11.68
N LYS A 202 14.91 8.51 -11.43
CA LYS A 202 16.09 9.12 -12.07
C LYS A 202 16.06 9.01 -13.59
N ARG A 203 15.56 7.88 -14.13
CA ARG A 203 15.46 7.64 -15.59
C ARG A 203 14.27 8.36 -16.23
N TRP A 204 13.24 8.71 -15.43
CA TRP A 204 12.00 9.34 -15.90
C TRP A 204 11.69 10.58 -15.06
N PRO A 205 12.50 11.66 -15.20
CA PRO A 205 12.42 12.83 -14.31
C PRO A 205 11.09 13.58 -14.40
N ASN A 206 10.36 13.42 -15.52
CA ASN A 206 9.05 14.04 -15.76
C ASN A 206 7.88 13.17 -15.25
N THR A 207 8.13 11.92 -14.85
CA THR A 207 7.09 11.04 -14.33
C THR A 207 6.93 11.23 -12.83
N THR A 208 5.73 11.59 -12.40
CA THR A 208 5.39 11.65 -10.96
C THR A 208 4.87 10.30 -10.51
N PRO A 209 5.52 9.66 -9.51
CA PRO A 209 5.02 8.42 -8.94
C PRO A 209 3.65 8.60 -8.28
N VAL A 210 2.78 7.60 -8.40
CA VAL A 210 1.41 7.64 -7.88
C VAL A 210 1.17 6.54 -6.85
N PHE A 211 0.70 6.93 -5.67
CA PHE A 211 0.16 6.04 -4.66
C PHE A 211 -1.36 6.05 -4.70
N GLY A 212 -1.96 4.98 -5.21
CA GLY A 212 -3.41 4.79 -5.27
C GLY A 212 -3.95 3.95 -4.11
N TYR A 213 -5.16 4.23 -3.64
CA TYR A 213 -5.85 3.35 -2.71
C TYR A 213 -7.36 3.35 -2.91
N LEU A 214 -7.98 2.18 -2.67
CA LEU A 214 -9.42 1.97 -2.79
C LEU A 214 -10.15 2.23 -1.47
N TYR A 215 -11.36 2.75 -1.56
CA TYR A 215 -12.28 2.82 -0.43
C TYR A 215 -13.74 2.87 -0.89
N THR A 216 -14.65 2.50 0.00
CA THR A 216 -16.08 2.70 -0.22
C THR A 216 -16.72 3.44 0.94
N GLY A 217 -17.61 4.38 0.63
CA GLY A 217 -18.43 5.07 1.62
C GLY A 217 -19.53 4.20 2.25
N TYR A 218 -19.83 3.04 1.66
CA TYR A 218 -20.81 2.08 2.18
C TYR A 218 -20.32 1.26 3.39
N ILE A 219 -19.04 1.32 3.70
CA ILE A 219 -18.42 0.69 4.87
C ILE A 219 -17.79 1.78 5.73
N ASP A 220 -18.44 2.16 6.83
CA ASP A 220 -18.04 3.27 7.72
C ASP A 220 -16.56 3.27 8.09
N LYS A 221 -15.99 2.07 8.31
CA LYS A 221 -14.57 1.96 8.66
C LYS A 221 -13.65 2.28 7.49
N GLN A 222 -13.99 1.90 6.26
CA GLN A 222 -13.20 2.27 5.08
C GLN A 222 -13.27 3.77 4.84
N PHE A 223 -14.46 4.37 4.98
CA PHE A 223 -14.62 5.82 4.86
C PHE A 223 -13.84 6.57 5.94
N LYS A 224 -13.92 6.12 7.20
CA LYS A 224 -13.11 6.70 8.28
C LYS A 224 -11.61 6.60 8.01
N TYR A 225 -11.13 5.45 7.50
CA TYR A 225 -9.73 5.27 7.14
C TYR A 225 -9.30 6.17 5.98
N HIS A 226 -10.21 6.40 5.01
CA HIS A 226 -9.98 7.38 3.96
C HIS A 226 -9.82 8.79 4.55
N GLN A 227 -10.73 9.23 5.44
CA GLN A 227 -10.63 10.54 6.11
C GLN A 227 -9.32 10.69 6.90
N ASN A 228 -8.89 9.64 7.62
CA ASN A 228 -7.62 9.64 8.34
C ASN A 228 -6.43 9.79 7.36
N LYS A 229 -6.48 9.14 6.19
CA LYS A 229 -5.44 9.24 5.14
C LYS A 229 -5.36 10.65 4.55
N LEU A 230 -6.49 11.33 4.34
CA LEU A 230 -6.50 12.73 3.89
C LEU A 230 -5.69 13.63 4.84
N GLN A 231 -5.88 13.46 6.15
CA GLN A 231 -5.13 14.21 7.14
C GLN A 231 -3.66 13.77 7.21
N TYR A 232 -3.44 12.47 7.13
CA TYR A 232 -2.10 11.88 7.25
C TYR A 232 -1.16 12.25 6.09
N PHE A 233 -1.67 12.28 4.86
CA PHE A 233 -0.88 12.63 3.67
C PHE A 233 -0.75 14.14 3.44
N LYS A 234 -1.48 14.96 4.21
CA LYS A 234 -1.33 16.42 4.15
C LYS A 234 0.10 16.82 4.50
N GLY A 235 0.77 17.52 3.58
CA GLY A 235 2.18 17.92 3.74
C GLY A 235 3.20 16.82 3.43
N LYS A 236 2.79 15.59 3.08
CA LYS A 236 3.67 14.49 2.66
C LYS A 236 3.55 14.18 1.17
N ALA A 237 2.38 14.38 0.59
CA ALA A 237 2.13 14.20 -0.83
C ALA A 237 2.26 15.54 -1.59
N LYS A 238 2.71 15.48 -2.85
CA LYS A 238 2.70 16.62 -3.78
C LYS A 238 1.27 17.09 -4.05
N LEU A 239 0.38 16.13 -4.23
CA LEU A 239 -1.03 16.34 -4.50
C LEU A 239 -1.84 15.17 -3.97
N HIS A 240 -3.06 15.41 -3.49
CA HIS A 240 -4.03 14.37 -3.16
C HIS A 240 -5.31 14.59 -3.96
N ILE A 241 -5.66 13.63 -4.81
CA ILE A 241 -6.82 13.68 -5.70
C ILE A 241 -7.83 12.61 -5.25
N ASN A 242 -9.08 13.03 -5.10
CA ASN A 242 -10.19 12.11 -4.85
C ASN A 242 -10.94 11.85 -6.17
N LEU A 243 -11.05 10.59 -6.54
CA LEU A 243 -11.67 10.13 -7.78
C LEU A 243 -12.81 9.17 -7.47
N ASP A 244 -13.92 9.31 -8.17
CA ASP A 244 -14.98 8.30 -8.18
C ASP A 244 -14.76 7.39 -9.39
N THR A 245 -14.67 6.08 -9.14
CA THR A 245 -14.51 5.09 -10.21
C THR A 245 -15.81 4.88 -11.00
N GLY A 246 -16.95 5.29 -10.46
CA GLY A 246 -18.29 4.94 -10.98
C GLY A 246 -18.62 3.45 -10.87
N ALA A 247 -17.71 2.62 -10.36
CA ALA A 247 -17.90 1.18 -10.28
C ALA A 247 -18.84 0.80 -9.12
N MET A 248 -19.75 -0.12 -9.42
CA MET A 248 -20.68 -0.72 -8.45
C MET A 248 -20.40 -2.22 -8.36
N ILE A 249 -19.74 -2.66 -7.30
CA ILE A 249 -19.38 -4.08 -7.09
C ILE A 249 -20.41 -4.85 -6.29
#